data_50c50b969d79920caf2231af61100628
#
_entry.id   50c50b969d79920caf2231af61100628
#
_cell.length_a   1.000
_cell.length_b   1.000
_cell.length_c   1.000
_cell.angle_alpha   90.00
_cell.angle_beta   90.00
_cell.angle_gamma   90.00
#
_symmetry.space_group_name_H-M   'P 1'
#
loop_
_entity.id
_entity.type
_entity.pdbx_description
1 polymer ?
#
loop_
_entity_poly.entity_id
_entity_poly.type
_entity_poly.pdbx_seq_one_letter_code
_entity_poly.pdbx_strand_id
1 'polypeptide(L)'
;MYQYTDAQGVVHYTHVKPGEEIQEVKSTLVRTDHQPLIRLRQSGSDDDQTETFVNSAGGPVTLDIAFETSENVQAQPPLPARIVLPRGETPAIRISVIDPKVNFRYQLRYSYMPGDYRAQAGLDAHYRLPFPETLRFPIAQAFGGQVSHTDKQNYFAVDIAMPEGTPVLAARDGVVMTVDNDFYGAGLDMAKYGDRANNIRIVHSDGTTAVYAHLQLESARVSVGDRVRAGQELG
;
A
#
# COMPACT_ATOMS: atom_id res chain seq x y z
N MET A 1 -0.86 -6.05 -20.49
CA MET A 1 -1.07 -5.09 -21.61
C MET A 1 -1.63 -5.85 -22.79
N TYR A 2 -2.68 -5.33 -23.39
CA TYR A 2 -3.31 -5.89 -24.59
C TYR A 2 -2.88 -5.08 -25.82
N GLN A 3 -2.61 -5.77 -26.91
CA GLN A 3 -2.34 -5.17 -28.20
C GLN A 3 -3.41 -5.69 -29.17
N TYR A 4 -4.04 -4.82 -29.93
CA TYR A 4 -4.96 -5.18 -30.98
C TYR A 4 -4.89 -4.17 -32.14
N THR A 5 -5.37 -4.58 -33.29
CA THR A 5 -5.45 -3.70 -34.47
C THR A 5 -6.94 -3.42 -34.76
N ASP A 6 -7.30 -2.16 -34.90
CA ASP A 6 -8.68 -1.79 -35.23
C ASP A 6 -9.01 -2.03 -36.72
N ALA A 7 -10.27 -1.80 -37.09
CA ALA A 7 -10.75 -1.94 -38.46
C ALA A 7 -10.08 -1.00 -39.47
N GLN A 8 -9.42 0.06 -38.98
CA GLN A 8 -8.67 1.06 -39.78
C GLN A 8 -7.19 0.69 -39.90
N GLY A 9 -6.75 -0.44 -39.31
CA GLY A 9 -5.37 -0.90 -39.32
C GLY A 9 -4.47 -0.23 -38.28
N VAL A 10 -5.02 0.53 -37.34
CA VAL A 10 -4.24 1.18 -36.26
C VAL A 10 -3.99 0.18 -35.14
N VAL A 11 -2.73 0.08 -34.69
CA VAL A 11 -2.33 -0.76 -33.58
C VAL A 11 -2.53 -0.01 -32.26
N HIS A 12 -3.35 -0.57 -31.39
CA HIS A 12 -3.66 -0.03 -30.07
C HIS A 12 -2.94 -0.84 -28.99
N TYR A 13 -2.47 -0.14 -27.95
CA TYR A 13 -1.96 -0.72 -26.73
C TYR A 13 -2.80 -0.23 -25.55
N THR A 14 -3.36 -1.13 -24.77
CA THR A 14 -4.22 -0.81 -23.64
C THR A 14 -3.99 -1.77 -22.48
N HIS A 15 -4.28 -1.35 -21.26
CA HIS A 15 -4.32 -2.21 -20.09
C HIS A 15 -5.71 -2.82 -19.86
N VAL A 16 -6.74 -2.29 -20.50
CA VAL A 16 -8.11 -2.82 -20.43
C VAL A 16 -8.30 -3.86 -21.52
N LYS A 17 -8.86 -5.03 -21.16
CA LYS A 17 -9.17 -6.08 -22.15
C LYS A 17 -10.21 -5.53 -23.15
N PRO A 18 -9.89 -5.53 -24.46
CA PRO A 18 -10.85 -5.13 -25.49
C PRO A 18 -12.07 -6.03 -25.49
N GLY A 19 -13.22 -5.49 -25.93
CA GLY A 19 -14.46 -6.24 -26.06
C GLY A 19 -14.33 -7.43 -27.03
N GLU A 20 -15.25 -8.38 -26.93
CA GLU A 20 -15.27 -9.62 -27.73
C GLU A 20 -15.39 -9.41 -29.24
N GLU A 21 -15.67 -8.17 -29.67
CA GLU A 21 -15.76 -7.78 -31.08
C GLU A 21 -14.41 -7.74 -31.80
N ILE A 22 -13.31 -7.77 -31.06
CA ILE A 22 -11.94 -7.69 -31.60
C ILE A 22 -11.32 -9.09 -31.64
N GLN A 23 -11.15 -9.64 -32.86
CA GLN A 23 -10.77 -11.03 -33.07
C GLN A 23 -9.29 -11.37 -32.83
N GLU A 24 -8.38 -10.41 -32.90
CA GLU A 24 -6.94 -10.64 -32.68
C GLU A 24 -6.41 -9.76 -31.55
N VAL A 25 -6.54 -10.22 -30.32
CA VAL A 25 -5.97 -9.56 -29.15
C VAL A 25 -4.75 -10.33 -28.68
N LYS A 26 -3.57 -9.73 -28.76
CA LYS A 26 -2.36 -10.26 -28.13
C LYS A 26 -2.27 -9.71 -26.71
N SER A 27 -2.19 -10.58 -25.71
CA SER A 27 -1.92 -10.19 -24.34
C SER A 27 -0.45 -10.42 -24.00
N THR A 28 0.21 -9.42 -23.47
CA THR A 28 1.57 -9.52 -22.95
C THR A 28 1.58 -9.11 -21.50
N LEU A 29 2.06 -10.00 -20.63
CA LEU A 29 2.26 -9.68 -19.24
C LEU A 29 3.46 -8.72 -19.13
N VAL A 30 3.20 -7.46 -18.86
CA VAL A 30 4.24 -6.48 -18.54
C VAL A 30 4.37 -6.47 -17.02
N ARG A 31 5.47 -7.00 -16.50
CA ARG A 31 5.82 -6.80 -15.09
C ARG A 31 6.25 -5.36 -14.93
N THR A 32 5.44 -4.58 -14.24
CA THR A 32 5.89 -3.29 -13.70
C THR A 32 6.68 -3.58 -12.44
N ASP A 33 7.92 -3.11 -12.37
CA ASP A 33 8.66 -3.13 -11.10
C ASP A 33 7.87 -2.28 -10.11
N HIS A 34 7.41 -2.91 -9.04
CA HIS A 34 6.76 -2.19 -7.94
C HIS A 34 7.73 -1.15 -7.40
N GLN A 35 7.42 0.11 -7.59
CA GLN A 35 8.19 1.18 -6.96
C GLN A 35 8.00 1.06 -5.44
N PRO A 36 9.09 1.02 -4.67
CA PRO A 36 8.98 0.93 -3.22
C PRO A 36 8.18 2.13 -2.70
N LEU A 37 7.26 1.86 -1.78
CA LEU A 37 6.40 2.87 -1.17
C LEU A 37 7.20 3.98 -0.48
N ILE A 38 8.33 3.60 0.11
CA ILE A 38 9.29 4.51 0.74
C ILE A 38 10.62 4.41 0.00
N ARG A 39 11.15 5.55 -0.42
CA ARG A 39 12.48 5.67 -1.01
C ARG A 39 13.34 6.55 -0.13
N LEU A 40 14.62 6.21 0.00
CA LEU A 40 15.62 6.97 0.71
C LEU A 40 16.47 7.76 -0.28
N ARG A 41 16.72 9.02 0.03
CA ARG A 41 17.68 9.89 -0.65
C ARG A 41 18.64 10.47 0.37
N GLN A 42 19.91 10.54 -0.01
CA GLN A 42 20.98 11.15 0.80
C GLN A 42 21.40 12.46 0.16
N SER A 43 21.69 13.45 1.00
CA SER A 43 22.22 14.75 0.59
C SER A 43 23.10 15.32 1.68
N GLY A 44 24.04 16.22 1.32
CA GLY A 44 25.01 16.82 2.23
C GLY A 44 26.45 16.46 1.88
N SER A 45 27.37 16.64 2.81
CA SER A 45 28.78 16.25 2.68
C SER A 45 29.00 14.85 3.28
N ASP A 46 30.18 14.27 3.06
CA ASP A 46 30.53 12.94 3.57
C ASP A 46 30.46 12.87 5.11
N ASP A 47 30.75 13.98 5.81
CA ASP A 47 30.80 14.10 7.26
C ASP A 47 29.50 14.63 7.89
N ASP A 48 28.55 15.10 7.07
CA ASP A 48 27.26 15.64 7.51
C ASP A 48 26.17 15.38 6.46
N GLN A 49 25.45 14.29 6.61
CA GLN A 49 24.45 13.83 5.67
C GLN A 49 23.03 13.98 6.21
N THR A 50 22.10 14.31 5.31
CA THR A 50 20.67 14.31 5.57
C THR A 50 20.02 13.16 4.83
N GLU A 51 19.37 12.29 5.58
CA GLU A 51 18.56 11.18 5.07
C GLU A 51 17.12 11.67 4.87
N THR A 52 16.72 11.78 3.62
CA THR A 52 15.38 12.21 3.21
C THR A 52 14.58 11.03 2.73
N PHE A 53 13.45 10.79 3.37
CA PHE A 53 12.51 9.74 2.96
C PHE A 53 11.42 10.31 2.07
N VAL A 54 11.14 9.62 0.97
CA VAL A 54 10.08 9.96 0.02
C VAL A 54 8.95 8.97 0.19
N ASN A 55 7.83 9.42 0.74
CA ASN A 55 6.61 8.63 0.90
C ASN A 55 5.68 8.85 -0.31
N SER A 56 5.46 7.83 -1.13
CA SER A 56 4.57 7.85 -2.29
C SER A 56 3.13 7.46 -1.99
N ALA A 57 2.82 7.04 -0.76
CA ALA A 57 1.44 6.73 -0.36
C ALA A 57 0.54 7.97 -0.38
N GLY A 58 -0.77 7.76 -0.47
CA GLY A 58 -1.78 8.82 -0.36
C GLY A 58 -2.03 9.33 1.07
N GLY A 59 -1.29 8.81 2.06
CA GLY A 59 -1.43 9.15 3.47
C GLY A 59 -0.13 8.94 4.26
N PRO A 60 -0.17 9.05 5.58
CA PRO A 60 1.01 8.89 6.42
C PRO A 60 1.54 7.46 6.41
N VAL A 61 2.84 7.31 6.64
CA VAL A 61 3.52 6.02 6.81
C VAL A 61 4.37 6.09 8.07
N THR A 62 4.25 5.10 8.93
CA THR A 62 5.14 4.95 10.08
C THR A 62 6.42 4.26 9.64
N LEU A 63 7.55 4.87 9.96
CA LEU A 63 8.90 4.37 9.70
C LEU A 63 9.58 4.00 11.01
N ASP A 64 10.06 2.78 11.13
CA ASP A 64 11.00 2.35 12.15
C ASP A 64 12.41 2.36 11.54
N ILE A 65 13.34 3.13 12.12
CA ILE A 65 14.70 3.27 11.61
C ILE A 65 15.74 3.09 12.71
N ALA A 66 16.82 2.40 12.40
CA ALA A 66 17.95 2.17 13.30
C ALA A 66 19.25 2.09 12.52
N PHE A 67 20.38 2.24 13.21
CA PHE A 67 21.64 1.79 12.69
C PHE A 67 21.70 0.26 12.69
N GLU A 68 22.11 -0.33 11.59
CA GLU A 68 22.55 -1.71 11.52
C GLU A 68 24.03 -1.79 11.96
N THR A 69 24.85 -0.84 11.49
CA THR A 69 26.22 -0.61 11.95
C THR A 69 26.45 0.89 12.09
N SER A 70 27.25 1.30 13.09
CA SER A 70 27.65 2.70 13.26
C SER A 70 28.99 2.80 13.97
N GLU A 71 29.93 3.54 13.39
CA GLU A 71 31.21 3.87 13.97
C GLU A 71 31.51 5.34 13.75
N ASN A 72 31.83 6.08 14.80
CA ASN A 72 32.17 7.48 14.77
C ASN A 72 31.12 8.38 14.11
N VAL A 73 29.83 8.05 14.27
CA VAL A 73 28.70 8.85 13.77
C VAL A 73 27.64 9.03 14.85
N GLN A 74 26.89 10.10 14.74
CA GLN A 74 25.70 10.36 15.53
C GLN A 74 24.52 10.72 14.62
N ALA A 75 23.31 10.48 15.08
CA ALA A 75 22.09 10.78 14.37
C ALA A 75 21.22 11.79 15.12
N GLN A 76 20.55 12.67 14.38
CA GLN A 76 19.54 13.59 14.88
C GLN A 76 18.24 13.44 14.05
N PRO A 77 17.12 13.00 14.65
CA PRO A 77 16.99 12.53 16.03
C PRO A 77 17.84 11.27 16.32
N PRO A 78 18.10 10.97 17.61
CA PRO A 78 18.85 9.77 17.99
C PRO A 78 18.16 8.50 17.48
N LEU A 79 18.96 7.51 17.04
CA LEU A 79 18.48 6.21 16.61
C LEU A 79 18.64 5.15 17.72
N PRO A 80 17.74 4.14 17.86
CA PRO A 80 16.60 3.90 16.98
C PRO A 80 15.44 4.90 17.16
N ALA A 81 14.72 5.19 16.08
CA ALA A 81 13.59 6.10 16.08
C ALA A 81 12.38 5.52 15.34
N ARG A 82 11.17 5.91 15.78
CA ARG A 82 9.91 5.70 15.07
C ARG A 82 9.35 7.04 14.65
N ILE A 83 9.15 7.23 13.35
CA ILE A 83 8.80 8.50 12.75
C ILE A 83 7.56 8.32 11.88
N VAL A 84 6.65 9.29 11.88
CA VAL A 84 5.54 9.33 10.95
C VAL A 84 5.90 10.25 9.79
N LEU A 85 5.96 9.67 8.60
CA LEU A 85 6.25 10.38 7.36
C LEU A 85 4.94 10.79 6.69
N PRO A 86 4.67 12.09 6.52
CA PRO A 86 3.58 12.54 5.65
C PRO A 86 3.85 12.15 4.20
N ARG A 87 2.85 12.27 3.32
CA ARG A 87 3.06 12.12 1.88
C ARG A 87 4.10 13.11 1.37
N GLY A 88 4.99 12.65 0.49
CA GLY A 88 6.04 13.47 -0.12
C GLY A 88 7.40 13.30 0.54
N GLU A 89 8.25 14.29 0.40
CA GLU A 89 9.62 14.27 0.89
C GLU A 89 9.72 14.78 2.33
N THR A 90 10.44 14.05 3.17
CA THR A 90 10.68 14.42 4.57
C THR A 90 12.17 14.24 4.89
N PRO A 91 12.93 15.32 5.13
CA PRO A 91 14.25 15.27 5.73
C PRO A 91 14.11 14.76 7.17
N ALA A 92 14.37 13.47 7.39
CA ALA A 92 13.98 12.83 8.64
C ALA A 92 15.13 12.64 9.61
N ILE A 93 16.34 12.36 9.11
CA ILE A 93 17.51 12.05 9.93
C ILE A 93 18.70 12.84 9.40
N ARG A 94 19.40 13.53 10.29
CA ARG A 94 20.74 14.05 10.01
C ARG A 94 21.76 13.14 10.67
N ILE A 95 22.77 12.74 9.92
CA ILE A 95 23.89 11.91 10.39
C ILE A 95 25.16 12.73 10.26
N SER A 96 25.89 12.89 11.36
CA SER A 96 27.12 13.66 11.40
C SER A 96 28.25 12.84 12.02
N VAL A 97 29.49 13.07 11.57
CA VAL A 97 30.70 12.49 12.11
C VAL A 97 31.00 13.12 13.48
N ILE A 98 31.39 12.31 14.45
CA ILE A 98 31.72 12.76 15.82
C ILE A 98 33.15 13.36 15.87
N ASP A 99 34.13 12.62 15.37
CA ASP A 99 35.52 13.07 15.26
C ASP A 99 36.00 13.00 13.80
N PRO A 100 36.19 14.16 13.14
CA PRO A 100 36.63 14.19 11.74
C PRO A 100 38.03 13.62 11.47
N LYS A 101 38.83 13.33 12.50
CA LYS A 101 40.15 12.73 12.37
C LYS A 101 40.12 11.21 12.40
N VAL A 102 38.98 10.63 12.69
CA VAL A 102 38.76 9.18 12.80
C VAL A 102 37.87 8.70 11.68
N ASN A 103 38.20 7.57 11.08
CA ASN A 103 37.38 6.96 10.06
C ASN A 103 35.97 6.69 10.62
N PHE A 104 34.96 6.85 9.75
CA PHE A 104 33.58 6.60 10.10
C PHE A 104 32.93 5.64 9.10
N ARG A 105 31.89 4.97 9.54
CA ARG A 105 30.99 4.19 8.69
C ARG A 105 29.64 4.03 9.38
N TYR A 106 28.59 3.90 8.58
CA TYR A 106 27.30 3.50 9.08
C TYR A 106 26.50 2.78 7.99
N GLN A 107 25.54 2.00 8.44
CA GLN A 107 24.51 1.41 7.62
C GLN A 107 23.18 1.56 8.34
N LEU A 108 22.17 2.06 7.63
CA LEU A 108 20.80 2.18 8.14
C LEU A 108 20.00 0.94 7.75
N ARG A 109 19.18 0.48 8.68
CA ARG A 109 18.06 -0.42 8.40
C ARG A 109 16.78 0.28 8.73
N TYR A 110 15.75 0.08 7.91
CA TYR A 110 14.44 0.58 8.20
C TYR A 110 13.36 -0.39 7.74
N SER A 111 12.21 -0.32 8.41
CA SER A 111 10.97 -0.95 8.00
C SER A 111 9.84 0.07 8.09
N TYR A 112 8.75 -0.16 7.37
CA TYR A 112 7.65 0.78 7.40
C TYR A 112 6.30 0.06 7.43
N MET A 113 5.29 0.79 7.94
CA MET A 113 3.89 0.37 8.00
C MET A 113 3.02 1.51 7.48
N PRO A 114 2.14 1.29 6.49
CA PRO A 114 1.17 2.29 6.07
C PRO A 114 0.26 2.70 7.23
N GLY A 115 0.12 4.01 7.45
CA GLY A 115 -0.66 4.59 8.54
C GLY A 115 0.19 5.29 9.60
N ASP A 116 -0.49 5.96 10.52
CA ASP A 116 0.12 6.57 11.72
C ASP A 116 -0.08 5.60 12.90
N TYR A 117 1.00 5.11 13.50
CA TYR A 117 0.94 4.19 14.64
C TYR A 117 0.24 4.76 15.87
N ARG A 118 0.04 6.09 15.91
CA ARG A 118 -0.65 6.81 16.97
C ARG A 118 -2.15 6.94 16.75
N ALA A 119 -2.63 6.54 15.55
CA ALA A 119 -4.03 6.66 15.19
C ALA A 119 -4.93 5.87 16.16
N GLN A 120 -6.04 6.47 16.50
CA GLN A 120 -7.06 5.84 17.35
C GLN A 120 -8.42 5.98 16.68
N ALA A 121 -9.18 4.89 16.68
CA ALA A 121 -10.52 4.91 16.12
C ALA A 121 -11.40 5.92 16.85
N GLY A 122 -12.07 6.78 16.09
CA GLY A 122 -13.07 7.68 16.62
C GLY A 122 -14.28 6.90 17.16
N LEU A 123 -14.78 7.25 18.35
CA LEU A 123 -15.91 6.58 18.98
C LEU A 123 -17.20 6.67 18.15
N ASP A 124 -17.32 7.72 17.33
CA ASP A 124 -18.48 7.99 16.47
C ASP A 124 -18.23 7.55 15.01
N ALA A 125 -17.29 6.64 14.78
CA ALA A 125 -16.98 6.17 13.44
C ALA A 125 -18.09 5.27 12.91
N HIS A 126 -18.78 5.71 11.86
CA HIS A 126 -19.81 4.94 11.18
C HIS A 126 -19.24 4.25 9.94
N TYR A 127 -19.55 2.98 9.79
CA TYR A 127 -19.17 2.16 8.64
C TYR A 127 -20.40 1.63 7.92
N ARG A 128 -20.34 1.60 6.61
CA ARG A 128 -21.29 0.86 5.77
C ARG A 128 -20.74 -0.52 5.44
N LEU A 129 -21.61 -1.42 5.03
CA LEU A 129 -21.17 -2.68 4.43
C LEU A 129 -20.40 -2.38 3.14
N PRO A 130 -19.28 -3.08 2.88
CA PRO A 130 -18.44 -2.84 1.71
C PRO A 130 -19.01 -3.46 0.42
N PHE A 131 -20.32 -3.53 0.29
CA PHE A 131 -21.06 -4.03 -0.87
C PHE A 131 -22.45 -3.38 -0.94
N PRO A 132 -23.15 -3.45 -2.07
CA PRO A 132 -24.48 -2.84 -2.24
C PRO A 132 -25.49 -3.30 -1.19
N GLU A 133 -26.22 -2.38 -0.58
CA GLU A 133 -27.15 -2.63 0.53
C GLU A 133 -28.33 -3.57 0.16
N THR A 134 -28.59 -3.77 -1.14
CA THR A 134 -29.58 -4.70 -1.66
C THR A 134 -29.12 -6.16 -1.62
N LEU A 135 -27.82 -6.40 -1.43
CA LEU A 135 -27.23 -7.74 -1.40
C LEU A 135 -27.05 -8.25 0.03
N ARG A 136 -26.90 -9.56 0.16
CA ARG A 136 -26.64 -10.24 1.43
C ARG A 136 -25.59 -11.33 1.20
N PHE A 137 -24.54 -11.31 2.01
CA PHE A 137 -23.47 -12.31 1.93
C PHE A 137 -23.17 -12.87 3.33
N PRO A 138 -22.79 -14.15 3.42
CA PRO A 138 -22.37 -14.74 4.69
C PRO A 138 -20.99 -14.18 5.08
N ILE A 139 -20.80 -14.01 6.38
CA ILE A 139 -19.49 -13.77 6.98
C ILE A 139 -18.83 -15.13 7.17
N ALA A 140 -17.75 -15.37 6.42
CA ALA A 140 -16.99 -16.61 6.50
C ALA A 140 -16.07 -16.63 7.72
N GLN A 141 -15.48 -15.48 8.08
CA GLN A 141 -14.65 -15.31 9.25
C GLN A 141 -14.75 -13.87 9.77
N ALA A 142 -14.73 -13.70 11.09
CA ALA A 142 -14.76 -12.40 11.76
C ALA A 142 -13.48 -12.18 12.61
N PHE A 143 -13.49 -11.17 13.46
CA PHE A 143 -12.38 -10.80 14.33
C PHE A 143 -11.85 -11.98 15.14
N GLY A 144 -10.53 -12.16 15.17
CA GLY A 144 -9.88 -13.25 15.88
C GLY A 144 -10.21 -14.65 15.36
N GLY A 145 -10.67 -14.76 14.12
CA GLY A 145 -10.93 -16.03 13.45
C GLY A 145 -9.69 -16.91 13.36
N GLN A 146 -9.86 -18.21 13.58
CA GLN A 146 -8.72 -19.12 13.83
C GLN A 146 -8.00 -19.60 12.57
N VAL A 147 -8.50 -19.27 11.38
CA VAL A 147 -7.89 -19.73 10.12
C VAL A 147 -6.78 -18.77 9.68
N SER A 148 -7.08 -17.48 9.54
CA SER A 148 -6.13 -16.47 9.04
C SER A 148 -6.09 -15.18 9.87
N HIS A 149 -7.00 -14.98 10.85
CA HIS A 149 -7.07 -13.78 11.67
C HIS A 149 -6.40 -13.97 13.05
N THR A 150 -5.29 -14.69 13.08
CA THR A 150 -4.57 -15.05 14.32
C THR A 150 -3.44 -14.10 14.68
N ASP A 151 -2.95 -13.31 13.72
CA ASP A 151 -1.89 -12.33 13.92
C ASP A 151 -2.45 -10.92 14.14
N LYS A 152 -1.59 -10.01 14.62
CA LYS A 152 -1.98 -8.63 14.93
C LYS A 152 -2.47 -7.82 13.72
N GLN A 153 -2.01 -8.15 12.52
CA GLN A 153 -2.33 -7.42 11.30
C GLN A 153 -3.73 -7.77 10.82
N ASN A 154 -4.10 -9.06 10.92
CA ASN A 154 -5.35 -9.59 10.41
C ASN A 154 -6.44 -9.78 11.47
N TYR A 155 -6.13 -9.57 12.76
CA TYR A 155 -7.05 -9.84 13.86
C TYR A 155 -8.43 -9.19 13.70
N PHE A 156 -8.49 -7.97 13.15
CA PHE A 156 -9.73 -7.22 12.94
C PHE A 156 -10.29 -7.37 11.52
N ALA A 157 -9.80 -8.32 10.75
CA ALA A 157 -10.34 -8.57 9.43
C ALA A 157 -11.71 -9.27 9.48
N VAL A 158 -12.51 -9.05 8.44
CA VAL A 158 -13.80 -9.70 8.23
C VAL A 158 -13.81 -10.27 6.83
N ASP A 159 -13.93 -11.60 6.72
CA ASP A 159 -14.04 -12.29 5.45
C ASP A 159 -15.51 -12.41 5.05
N ILE A 160 -15.86 -11.80 3.94
CA ILE A 160 -17.21 -11.79 3.39
C ILE A 160 -17.21 -12.65 2.13
N ALA A 161 -17.99 -13.73 2.12
CA ALA A 161 -18.06 -14.65 0.99
C ALA A 161 -18.91 -14.08 -0.13
N MET A 162 -18.29 -13.30 -1.00
CA MET A 162 -18.92 -12.67 -2.16
C MET A 162 -18.51 -13.39 -3.46
N PRO A 163 -19.45 -13.56 -4.42
CA PRO A 163 -19.08 -14.01 -5.77
C PRO A 163 -18.08 -13.09 -6.44
N GLU A 164 -17.17 -13.65 -7.24
CA GLU A 164 -16.27 -12.86 -8.07
C GLU A 164 -17.04 -11.89 -8.98
N GLY A 165 -16.53 -10.67 -9.12
CA GLY A 165 -17.18 -9.59 -9.87
C GLY A 165 -18.23 -8.81 -9.06
N THR A 166 -18.43 -9.13 -7.76
CA THR A 166 -19.27 -8.30 -6.89
C THR A 166 -18.58 -6.97 -6.61
N PRO A 167 -19.22 -5.81 -6.84
CA PRO A 167 -18.63 -4.51 -6.54
C PRO A 167 -18.23 -4.37 -5.08
N VAL A 168 -17.01 -3.93 -4.83
CA VAL A 168 -16.50 -3.62 -3.49
C VAL A 168 -16.58 -2.12 -3.27
N LEU A 169 -17.26 -1.72 -2.18
CA LEU A 169 -17.52 -0.33 -1.86
C LEU A 169 -16.71 0.13 -0.65
N ALA A 170 -16.36 1.42 -0.62
CA ALA A 170 -15.74 2.04 0.55
C ALA A 170 -16.69 1.99 1.75
N ALA A 171 -16.29 1.38 2.84
CA ALA A 171 -17.09 1.30 4.06
C ALA A 171 -17.19 2.65 4.78
N ARG A 172 -16.21 3.54 4.59
CA ARG A 172 -16.13 4.87 5.22
C ARG A 172 -15.38 5.85 4.33
N ASP A 173 -15.67 7.14 4.48
CA ASP A 173 -14.95 8.24 3.82
C ASP A 173 -13.44 8.18 4.13
N GLY A 174 -12.62 8.53 3.15
CA GLY A 174 -11.17 8.57 3.36
C GLY A 174 -10.38 9.00 2.14
N VAL A 175 -9.07 8.74 2.20
CA VAL A 175 -8.11 8.96 1.11
C VAL A 175 -7.44 7.64 0.77
N VAL A 176 -7.36 7.30 -0.50
CA VAL A 176 -6.68 6.09 -0.99
C VAL A 176 -5.18 6.22 -0.73
N MET A 177 -4.64 5.33 0.08
CA MET A 177 -3.21 5.29 0.43
C MET A 177 -2.39 4.50 -0.55
N THR A 178 -2.82 3.26 -0.84
CA THR A 178 -2.16 2.34 -1.77
C THR A 178 -3.19 1.63 -2.62
N VAL A 179 -2.78 1.24 -3.81
CA VAL A 179 -3.54 0.40 -4.75
C VAL A 179 -2.58 -0.64 -5.31
N ASP A 180 -2.82 -1.90 -5.01
CA ASP A 180 -2.16 -3.04 -5.61
C ASP A 180 -3.19 -3.74 -6.51
N ASN A 181 -2.99 -3.73 -7.82
CA ASN A 181 -4.03 -4.07 -8.79
C ASN A 181 -3.53 -4.94 -9.97
N ASP A 182 -2.30 -5.40 -9.90
CA ASP A 182 -1.62 -6.11 -10.99
C ASP A 182 -1.27 -7.56 -10.67
N PHE A 183 -1.74 -8.08 -9.54
CA PHE A 183 -1.51 -9.44 -9.13
C PHE A 183 -2.54 -10.39 -9.77
N TYR A 184 -2.04 -11.37 -10.55
CA TYR A 184 -2.87 -12.33 -11.29
C TYR A 184 -2.85 -13.74 -10.68
N GLY A 185 -2.12 -13.95 -9.58
CA GLY A 185 -2.02 -15.25 -8.93
C GLY A 185 -3.17 -15.52 -7.97
N ALA A 186 -3.58 -16.77 -7.89
CA ALA A 186 -4.52 -17.24 -6.89
C ALA A 186 -4.08 -18.61 -6.35
N GLY A 187 -4.39 -18.92 -5.12
CA GLY A 187 -4.11 -20.23 -4.52
C GLY A 187 -3.99 -20.20 -3.01
N LEU A 188 -3.99 -21.38 -2.40
CA LEU A 188 -3.88 -21.59 -0.96
C LEU A 188 -2.43 -21.70 -0.46
N ASP A 189 -1.45 -21.61 -1.34
CA ASP A 189 -0.03 -21.68 -0.98
C ASP A 189 0.38 -20.34 -0.34
N MET A 190 0.38 -20.30 0.98
CA MET A 190 0.74 -19.12 1.77
C MET A 190 2.18 -18.66 1.56
N ALA A 191 3.12 -19.58 1.26
CA ALA A 191 4.50 -19.22 0.99
C ALA A 191 4.65 -18.48 -0.35
N LYS A 192 3.77 -18.76 -1.29
CA LYS A 192 3.78 -18.19 -2.64
C LYS A 192 2.88 -16.97 -2.79
N TYR A 193 1.74 -16.94 -2.08
CA TYR A 193 0.65 -15.98 -2.28
C TYR A 193 0.27 -15.19 -1.03
N GLY A 194 0.77 -15.58 0.16
CA GLY A 194 0.31 -15.05 1.44
C GLY A 194 0.43 -13.54 1.61
N ASP A 195 1.46 -12.92 1.00
CA ASP A 195 1.70 -11.49 1.06
C ASP A 195 1.26 -10.74 -0.22
N ARG A 196 0.57 -11.43 -1.15
CA ARG A 196 0.23 -10.87 -2.46
C ARG A 196 -1.24 -11.06 -2.75
N ALA A 197 -1.97 -9.96 -2.64
CA ALA A 197 -3.35 -9.87 -3.10
C ALA A 197 -3.59 -8.47 -3.67
N ASN A 198 -4.40 -8.37 -4.73
CA ASN A 198 -4.90 -7.08 -5.16
C ASN A 198 -5.67 -6.45 -4.00
N ASN A 199 -5.30 -5.23 -3.64
CA ASN A 199 -5.89 -4.56 -2.51
C ASN A 199 -5.91 -3.04 -2.68
N ILE A 200 -6.81 -2.40 -1.97
CA ILE A 200 -6.89 -0.95 -1.83
C ILE A 200 -6.87 -0.65 -0.34
N ARG A 201 -5.95 0.23 0.07
CA ARG A 201 -5.89 0.74 1.44
C ARG A 201 -6.38 2.18 1.49
N ILE A 202 -7.23 2.48 2.44
CA ILE A 202 -7.81 3.82 2.65
C ILE A 202 -7.44 4.29 4.05
N VAL A 203 -7.00 5.54 4.20
CA VAL A 203 -6.86 6.21 5.49
C VAL A 203 -8.08 7.09 5.75
N HIS A 204 -8.60 7.02 6.95
CA HIS A 204 -9.74 7.81 7.44
C HIS A 204 -9.28 9.09 8.15
N SER A 205 -10.21 10.00 8.43
CA SER A 205 -9.92 11.28 9.08
C SER A 205 -9.34 11.17 10.49
N ASP A 206 -9.59 10.05 11.18
CA ASP A 206 -9.03 9.75 12.51
C ASP A 206 -7.66 9.04 12.44
N GLY A 207 -7.10 8.86 11.23
CA GLY A 207 -5.83 8.21 11.00
C GLY A 207 -5.89 6.69 10.93
N THR A 208 -7.02 6.06 11.26
CA THR A 208 -7.21 4.61 11.08
C THR A 208 -7.27 4.24 9.60
N THR A 209 -6.98 2.98 9.28
CA THR A 209 -6.97 2.51 7.91
C THR A 209 -7.90 1.32 7.71
N ALA A 210 -8.51 1.23 6.52
CA ALA A 210 -9.20 0.04 6.04
C ALA A 210 -8.47 -0.55 4.84
N VAL A 211 -8.46 -1.88 4.74
CA VAL A 211 -7.91 -2.64 3.61
C VAL A 211 -9.03 -3.44 2.97
N TYR A 212 -9.17 -3.32 1.67
CA TYR A 212 -10.07 -4.11 0.83
C TYR A 212 -9.20 -5.02 -0.02
N ALA A 213 -9.15 -6.29 0.35
CA ALA A 213 -8.23 -7.27 -0.26
C ALA A 213 -8.97 -8.30 -1.12
N HIS A 214 -8.19 -9.07 -1.88
CA HIS A 214 -8.68 -10.10 -2.81
C HIS A 214 -9.55 -9.54 -3.94
N LEU A 215 -9.22 -8.32 -4.38
CA LEU A 215 -9.87 -7.70 -5.54
C LEU A 215 -9.46 -8.42 -6.83
N GLN A 216 -10.33 -8.36 -7.81
CA GLN A 216 -10.06 -8.89 -9.15
C GLN A 216 -8.89 -8.12 -9.80
N LEU A 217 -8.11 -8.82 -10.63
CA LEU A 217 -7.04 -8.19 -11.41
C LEU A 217 -7.58 -7.00 -12.20
N GLU A 218 -6.87 -5.86 -12.12
CA GLU A 218 -7.19 -4.62 -12.84
C GLU A 218 -8.61 -4.07 -12.58
N SER A 219 -9.24 -4.43 -11.44
CA SER A 219 -10.59 -3.97 -11.12
C SER A 219 -10.64 -2.61 -10.42
N ALA A 220 -9.52 -2.11 -9.87
CA ALA A 220 -9.51 -0.87 -9.11
C ALA A 220 -10.05 0.32 -9.91
N ARG A 221 -11.01 1.05 -9.29
CA ARG A 221 -11.70 2.23 -9.84
C ARG A 221 -11.14 3.54 -9.28
N VAL A 222 -10.14 3.45 -8.43
CA VAL A 222 -9.55 4.58 -7.71
C VAL A 222 -8.03 4.53 -7.81
N SER A 223 -7.40 5.69 -7.60
CA SER A 223 -5.95 5.88 -7.65
C SER A 223 -5.43 6.43 -6.32
N VAL A 224 -4.13 6.25 -6.07
CA VAL A 224 -3.46 6.77 -4.86
C VAL A 224 -3.64 8.28 -4.73
N GLY A 225 -4.19 8.71 -3.61
CA GLY A 225 -4.48 10.12 -3.29
C GLY A 225 -5.92 10.54 -3.56
N ASP A 226 -6.74 9.68 -4.19
CA ASP A 226 -8.16 9.98 -4.41
C ASP A 226 -8.90 10.06 -3.08
N ARG A 227 -9.85 11.00 -2.99
CA ARG A 227 -10.83 11.08 -1.91
C ARG A 227 -12.02 10.21 -2.25
N VAL A 228 -12.38 9.32 -1.36
CA VAL A 228 -13.54 8.44 -1.50
C VAL A 228 -14.58 8.71 -0.44
N ARG A 229 -15.84 8.47 -0.79
CA ARG A 229 -16.98 8.53 0.14
C ARG A 229 -17.48 7.14 0.47
N ALA A 230 -18.04 6.97 1.66
CA ALA A 230 -18.71 5.73 2.04
C ALA A 230 -19.78 5.33 1.01
N GLY A 231 -19.72 4.09 0.55
CA GLY A 231 -20.57 3.58 -0.53
C GLY A 231 -20.05 3.81 -1.96
N GLN A 232 -18.92 4.50 -2.13
CA GLN A 232 -18.28 4.64 -3.45
C GLN A 232 -17.61 3.32 -3.85
N GLU A 233 -17.79 2.92 -5.13
CA GLU A 233 -17.16 1.73 -5.71
C GLU A 233 -15.63 1.91 -5.76
N LEU A 234 -14.93 0.87 -5.31
CA LEU A 234 -13.47 0.80 -5.27
C LEU A 234 -12.89 -0.15 -6.33
N GLY A 235 -13.60 -1.28 -6.59
CA GLY A 235 -13.17 -2.34 -7.47
C GLY A 235 -14.13 -3.52 -7.51
#